data_e2043a31dd1d3185fb4ac75d0c988d5a
#
_entry.id   e2043a31dd1d3185fb4ac75d0c988d5a
#
_cell.length_a   1.000
_cell.length_b   1.000
_cell.length_c   1.000
_cell.angle_alpha   90.00
_cell.angle_beta   90.00
_cell.angle_gamma   90.00
#
_symmetry.space_group_name_H-M   'P 1'
#
loop_
_entity.id
_entity.type
_entity.pdbx_description
1 polymer ?
#
loop_
_entity_poly.entity_id
_entity_poly.type
_entity_poly.pdbx_seq_one_letter_code
_entity_poly.pdbx_strand_id
1 'polypeptide(L)'
;IDELNAGGIDLHIVDMGGQAIDTTTAVGRLFLTIVAAMAEMERGLISERTQESMGQLKAMNRRFTHSIYGWDVTEQGNLIPNWNEQHVIDYMVWQLSNGMSATAVARQLNREGLKGKRGGKWTAGSVIKVKDNSFHEQRKKFSNPESWGDKPWHRWL
;
A
#
# COMPACT_ATOMS: atom_id res chain seq x y z
N ILE A 1 30.16 6.40 3.96
CA ILE A 1 31.38 7.14 4.37
C ILE A 1 32.28 6.19 5.17
N ASP A 2 31.75 5.48 6.14
CA ASP A 2 32.52 4.55 6.98
C ASP A 2 33.17 3.43 6.17
N GLU A 3 32.50 2.90 5.14
CA GLU A 3 33.07 1.92 4.20
C GLU A 3 34.20 2.49 3.34
N LEU A 4 34.09 3.76 2.92
CA LEU A 4 35.15 4.45 2.16
C LEU A 4 36.35 4.73 3.04
N ASN A 5 36.14 5.20 4.26
CA ASN A 5 37.19 5.42 5.24
C ASN A 5 37.92 4.11 5.62
N ALA A 6 37.18 3.03 5.79
CA ALA A 6 37.76 1.70 6.05
C ALA A 6 38.59 1.19 4.85
N GLY A 7 38.26 1.61 3.63
CA GLY A 7 39.00 1.34 2.40
C GLY A 7 40.16 2.29 2.10
N GLY A 8 40.41 3.29 2.98
CA GLY A 8 41.45 4.33 2.77
C GLY A 8 41.13 5.27 1.58
N ILE A 9 39.82 5.45 1.27
CA ILE A 9 39.36 6.29 0.16
C ILE A 9 38.84 7.61 0.75
N ASP A 10 39.49 8.71 0.40
CA ASP A 10 39.08 10.06 0.78
C ASP A 10 38.13 10.65 -0.25
N LEU A 11 37.06 11.32 0.24
CA LEU A 11 36.06 11.96 -0.61
C LEU A 11 36.30 13.47 -0.62
N HIS A 12 36.53 14.03 -1.80
CA HIS A 12 36.56 15.49 -2.03
C HIS A 12 35.31 15.92 -2.77
N ILE A 13 34.47 16.75 -2.12
CA ILE A 13 33.27 17.33 -2.75
C ILE A 13 33.62 18.73 -3.24
N VAL A 14 33.59 18.92 -4.57
CA VAL A 14 34.12 20.12 -5.22
C VAL A 14 33.07 21.23 -5.38
N ASP A 15 31.79 20.95 -5.19
CA ASP A 15 30.71 21.93 -5.43
C ASP A 15 29.66 21.94 -4.32
N MET A 16 29.96 22.64 -3.24
CA MET A 16 28.96 23.08 -2.27
C MET A 16 29.13 24.57 -1.99
N GLY A 17 28.68 25.41 -2.94
CA GLY A 17 28.76 26.88 -2.78
C GLY A 17 30.17 27.46 -2.89
N GLY A 18 31.05 26.82 -3.67
CA GLY A 18 32.41 27.34 -3.98
C GLY A 18 33.50 26.95 -2.99
N GLN A 19 33.23 26.08 -2.01
CA GLN A 19 34.25 25.54 -1.13
C GLN A 19 34.35 24.01 -1.23
N ALA A 20 35.58 23.51 -1.35
CA ALA A 20 35.84 22.07 -1.32
C ALA A 20 35.74 21.57 0.13
N ILE A 21 34.95 20.50 0.34
CA ILE A 21 34.87 19.84 1.64
C ILE A 21 35.82 18.64 1.61
N ASP A 22 36.79 18.70 2.49
CA ASP A 22 37.80 17.67 2.69
C ASP A 22 37.37 16.73 3.83
N THR A 23 37.05 15.51 3.53
CA THR A 23 36.61 14.50 4.51
C THR A 23 37.75 13.90 5.34
N THR A 24 39.00 14.21 5.00
CA THR A 24 40.15 13.82 5.84
C THR A 24 40.17 14.58 7.17
N THR A 25 39.57 15.78 7.18
CA THR A 25 39.50 16.65 8.38
C THR A 25 38.29 16.28 9.25
N ALA A 26 38.42 16.48 10.56
CA ALA A 26 37.32 16.29 11.50
C ALA A 26 36.12 17.20 11.19
N VAL A 27 36.38 18.43 10.73
CA VAL A 27 35.38 19.43 10.37
C VAL A 27 34.63 18.98 9.10
N GLY A 28 35.33 18.50 8.07
CA GLY A 28 34.70 18.00 6.86
C GLY A 28 33.81 16.76 7.10
N ARG A 29 34.26 15.86 7.97
CA ARG A 29 33.41 14.70 8.39
C ARG A 29 32.18 15.15 9.15
N LEU A 30 32.29 16.08 10.09
CA LEU A 30 31.16 16.63 10.84
C LEU A 30 30.16 17.29 9.88
N PHE A 31 30.63 18.08 8.93
CA PHE A 31 29.78 18.75 7.95
C PHE A 31 28.98 17.74 7.11
N LEU A 32 29.63 16.70 6.58
CA LEU A 32 28.94 15.64 5.83
C LEU A 32 27.91 14.88 6.65
N THR A 33 28.23 14.62 7.93
CA THR A 33 27.29 13.99 8.85
C THR A 33 26.02 14.84 9.03
N ILE A 34 26.18 16.16 9.17
CA ILE A 34 25.06 17.10 9.29
C ILE A 34 24.24 17.11 7.99
N VAL A 35 24.87 17.19 6.82
CA VAL A 35 24.19 17.18 5.53
C VAL A 35 23.42 15.86 5.32
N ALA A 36 24.03 14.73 5.65
CA ALA A 36 23.38 13.43 5.58
C ALA A 36 22.16 13.36 6.51
N ALA A 37 22.29 13.83 7.76
CA ALA A 37 21.18 13.88 8.71
C ALA A 37 20.03 14.78 8.23
N MET A 38 20.35 15.94 7.61
CA MET A 38 19.34 16.82 7.01
C MET A 38 18.62 16.14 5.85
N ALA A 39 19.33 15.43 4.98
CA ALA A 39 18.72 14.68 3.87
C ALA A 39 17.81 13.55 4.35
N GLU A 40 18.16 12.86 5.43
CA GLU A 40 17.32 11.85 6.06
C GLU A 40 16.07 12.49 6.69
N MET A 41 16.21 13.62 7.35
CA MET A 41 15.10 14.38 7.92
C MET A 41 14.11 14.82 6.81
N GLU A 42 14.59 15.36 5.69
CA GLU A 42 13.74 15.73 4.55
C GLU A 42 12.95 14.55 4.01
N ARG A 43 13.59 13.37 3.85
CA ARG A 43 12.90 12.15 3.43
C ARG A 43 11.82 11.73 4.43
N GLY A 44 12.12 11.85 5.72
CA GLY A 44 11.16 11.58 6.79
C GLY A 44 9.94 12.48 6.68
N LEU A 45 10.13 13.79 6.58
CA LEU A 45 9.05 14.78 6.44
C LEU A 45 8.20 14.57 5.19
N ILE A 46 8.81 14.22 4.04
CA ILE A 46 8.09 13.88 2.81
C ILE A 46 7.23 12.62 3.01
N SER A 47 7.79 11.61 3.67
CA SER A 47 7.06 10.36 3.98
C SER A 47 5.85 10.62 4.88
N GLU A 48 6.03 11.39 5.96
CA GLU A 48 4.97 11.77 6.89
C GLU A 48 3.84 12.53 6.18
N ARG A 49 4.16 13.57 5.41
CA ARG A 49 3.18 14.33 4.63
C ARG A 49 2.41 13.45 3.64
N THR A 50 3.11 12.50 3.00
CA THR A 50 2.47 11.57 2.08
C THR A 50 1.50 10.64 2.81
N GLN A 51 1.90 10.12 3.97
CA GLN A 51 1.04 9.26 4.79
C GLN A 51 -0.20 10.01 5.31
N GLU A 52 -0.02 11.25 5.79
CA GLU A 52 -1.13 12.10 6.23
C GLU A 52 -2.12 12.37 5.09
N SER A 53 -1.63 12.77 3.92
CA SER A 53 -2.46 13.04 2.74
C SER A 53 -3.23 11.79 2.30
N MET A 54 -2.58 10.62 2.28
CA MET A 54 -3.22 9.35 1.98
C MET A 54 -4.26 8.98 3.04
N GLY A 55 -3.98 9.23 4.32
CA GLY A 55 -4.91 9.04 5.43
C GLY A 55 -6.17 9.90 5.27
N GLN A 56 -6.02 11.17 4.93
CA GLN A 56 -7.14 12.08 4.69
C GLN A 56 -8.00 11.64 3.50
N LEU A 57 -7.40 11.28 2.37
CA LEU A 57 -8.13 10.77 1.21
C LEU A 57 -8.91 9.50 1.55
N LYS A 58 -8.30 8.59 2.32
CA LYS A 58 -8.95 7.36 2.81
C LYS A 58 -10.15 7.67 3.71
N ALA A 59 -10.02 8.62 4.63
CA ALA A 59 -11.08 9.05 5.54
C ALA A 59 -12.25 9.69 4.78
N MET A 60 -11.97 10.46 3.73
CA MET A 60 -12.95 11.10 2.85
C MET A 60 -13.54 10.15 1.80
N ASN A 61 -13.20 8.87 1.81
CA ASN A 61 -13.60 7.87 0.80
C ASN A 61 -13.21 8.28 -0.64
N ARG A 62 -12.15 9.05 -0.79
CA ARG A 62 -11.60 9.45 -2.08
C ARG A 62 -10.52 8.48 -2.54
N ARG A 63 -10.27 8.46 -3.84
CA ARG A 63 -9.21 7.63 -4.44
C ARG A 63 -7.85 8.01 -3.86
N PHE A 64 -7.23 7.08 -3.13
CA PHE A 64 -5.89 7.22 -2.54
C PHE A 64 -4.86 6.24 -3.13
N THR A 65 -5.30 5.31 -3.97
CA THR A 65 -4.46 4.35 -4.66
C THR A 65 -4.99 4.08 -6.06
N HIS A 66 -4.19 3.41 -6.88
CA HIS A 66 -4.50 3.21 -8.30
C HIS A 66 -5.73 2.33 -8.53
N SER A 67 -5.88 1.25 -7.77
CA SER A 67 -7.06 0.38 -7.82
C SER A 67 -7.18 -0.46 -6.55
N ILE A 68 -8.40 -0.56 -6.01
CA ILE A 68 -8.72 -1.42 -4.86
C ILE A 68 -9.74 -2.44 -5.34
N TYR A 69 -9.48 -3.73 -5.12
CA TYR A 69 -10.47 -4.78 -5.40
C TYR A 69 -11.69 -4.54 -4.51
N GLY A 70 -12.87 -4.67 -5.08
CA GLY A 70 -14.14 -4.37 -4.39
C GLY A 70 -14.62 -2.93 -4.51
N TRP A 71 -13.87 -2.04 -5.20
CA TRP A 71 -14.20 -0.62 -5.29
C TRP A 71 -13.99 -0.09 -6.70
N ASP A 72 -14.96 0.72 -7.15
CA ASP A 72 -14.86 1.50 -8.38
C ASP A 72 -14.66 2.99 -8.04
N VAL A 73 -14.22 3.76 -9.01
CA VAL A 73 -13.94 5.19 -8.86
C VAL A 73 -14.93 5.97 -9.73
N THR A 74 -15.66 6.90 -9.15
CA THR A 74 -16.52 7.83 -9.89
C THR A 74 -15.70 8.88 -10.66
N GLU A 75 -16.33 9.59 -11.58
CA GLU A 75 -15.69 10.70 -12.31
C GLU A 75 -15.14 11.79 -11.37
N GLN A 76 -15.79 11.99 -10.22
CA GLN A 76 -15.34 12.95 -9.20
C GLN A 76 -14.21 12.40 -8.30
N GLY A 77 -13.75 11.17 -8.53
CA GLY A 77 -12.67 10.54 -7.77
C GLY A 77 -13.11 9.93 -6.44
N ASN A 78 -14.41 9.76 -6.20
CA ASN A 78 -14.93 9.07 -5.03
C ASN A 78 -14.94 7.56 -5.24
N LEU A 79 -14.68 6.81 -4.16
CA LEU A 79 -14.75 5.35 -4.16
C LEU A 79 -16.19 4.90 -3.85
N ILE A 80 -16.72 4.04 -4.70
CA ILE A 80 -18.02 3.37 -4.53
C ILE A 80 -17.83 1.86 -4.54
N PRO A 81 -18.64 1.09 -3.78
CA PRO A 81 -18.52 -0.36 -3.77
C PRO A 81 -18.83 -0.95 -5.14
N ASN A 82 -17.93 -1.80 -5.64
CA ASN A 82 -18.25 -2.75 -6.72
C ASN A 82 -18.85 -3.98 -6.08
N TRP A 83 -20.18 -4.10 -6.09
CA TRP A 83 -20.89 -5.14 -5.35
C TRP A 83 -20.56 -6.56 -5.84
N ASN A 84 -20.24 -6.75 -7.10
CA ASN A 84 -19.79 -8.05 -7.61
C ASN A 84 -18.46 -8.46 -7.01
N GLU A 85 -17.51 -7.54 -6.94
CA GLU A 85 -16.20 -7.79 -6.33
C GLU A 85 -16.30 -7.89 -4.80
N GLN A 86 -17.19 -7.12 -4.15
CA GLN A 86 -17.47 -7.22 -2.71
C GLN A 86 -18.01 -8.61 -2.35
N HIS A 87 -18.85 -9.18 -3.21
CA HIS A 87 -19.35 -10.54 -3.06
C HIS A 87 -18.23 -11.59 -3.08
N VAL A 88 -17.27 -11.42 -3.98
CA VAL A 88 -16.08 -12.29 -4.04
C VAL A 88 -15.22 -12.14 -2.78
N ILE A 89 -15.11 -10.93 -2.22
CA ILE A 89 -14.40 -10.70 -0.96
C ILE A 89 -15.08 -11.47 0.18
N ASP A 90 -16.40 -11.38 0.30
CA ASP A 90 -17.14 -12.11 1.33
C ASP A 90 -16.96 -13.62 1.21
N TYR A 91 -17.01 -14.11 -0.02
CA TYR A 91 -16.74 -15.50 -0.29
C TYR A 91 -15.32 -15.93 0.13
N MET A 92 -14.29 -15.10 -0.18
CA MET A 92 -12.92 -15.36 0.28
C MET A 92 -12.82 -15.43 1.80
N VAL A 93 -13.42 -14.44 2.49
CA VAL A 93 -13.39 -14.37 3.95
C VAL A 93 -14.08 -15.59 4.55
N TRP A 94 -15.25 -15.95 4.03
CA TRP A 94 -16.01 -17.12 4.49
C TRP A 94 -15.23 -18.43 4.31
N GLN A 95 -14.61 -18.66 3.16
CA GLN A 95 -13.81 -19.85 2.89
C GLN A 95 -12.59 -19.97 3.82
N LEU A 96 -11.89 -18.86 4.02
CA LEU A 96 -10.74 -18.81 4.93
C LEU A 96 -11.16 -19.06 6.38
N SER A 97 -12.30 -18.52 6.81
CA SER A 97 -12.85 -18.74 8.15
C SER A 97 -13.32 -20.19 8.39
N ASN A 98 -13.69 -20.90 7.30
CA ASN A 98 -14.01 -22.34 7.35
C ASN A 98 -12.75 -23.24 7.21
N GLY A 99 -11.54 -22.68 7.37
CA GLY A 99 -10.29 -23.42 7.39
C GLY A 99 -9.69 -23.73 6.02
N MET A 100 -10.23 -23.17 4.92
CA MET A 100 -9.61 -23.34 3.60
C MET A 100 -8.32 -22.51 3.51
N SER A 101 -7.26 -23.08 2.97
CA SER A 101 -6.00 -22.36 2.79
C SER A 101 -6.14 -21.28 1.70
N ALA A 102 -5.40 -20.16 1.83
CA ALA A 102 -5.41 -19.09 0.83
C ALA A 102 -5.01 -19.58 -0.58
N THR A 103 -4.14 -20.59 -0.66
CA THR A 103 -3.77 -21.23 -1.93
C THR A 103 -4.94 -21.98 -2.56
N ALA A 104 -5.75 -22.67 -1.75
CA ALA A 104 -6.94 -23.39 -2.21
C ALA A 104 -8.03 -22.41 -2.68
N VAL A 105 -8.26 -21.33 -1.93
CA VAL A 105 -9.19 -20.24 -2.32
C VAL A 105 -8.75 -19.62 -3.64
N ALA A 106 -7.48 -19.27 -3.81
CA ALA A 106 -6.95 -18.69 -5.04
C ALA A 106 -7.15 -19.63 -6.25
N ARG A 107 -6.90 -20.94 -6.06
CA ARG A 107 -7.14 -21.95 -7.11
C ARG A 107 -8.61 -22.04 -7.49
N GLN A 108 -9.52 -21.96 -6.53
CA GLN A 108 -10.95 -22.02 -6.77
C GLN A 108 -11.43 -20.79 -7.56
N LEU A 109 -11.07 -19.58 -7.13
CA LEU A 109 -11.41 -18.35 -7.83
C LEU A 109 -10.90 -18.36 -9.28
N ASN A 110 -9.69 -18.84 -9.52
CA ASN A 110 -9.14 -18.97 -10.86
C ASN A 110 -9.89 -20.00 -11.72
N ARG A 111 -10.38 -21.08 -11.12
CA ARG A 111 -11.17 -22.13 -11.78
C ARG A 111 -12.54 -21.62 -12.18
N GLU A 112 -13.13 -20.76 -11.36
CA GLU A 112 -14.42 -20.10 -11.62
C GLU A 112 -14.28 -18.91 -12.59
N GLY A 113 -13.07 -18.64 -13.09
CA GLY A 113 -12.80 -17.56 -14.03
C GLY A 113 -12.82 -16.16 -13.41
N LEU A 114 -12.93 -16.06 -12.08
CA LEU A 114 -12.90 -14.79 -11.37
C LEU A 114 -11.49 -14.21 -11.41
N LYS A 115 -11.40 -12.93 -11.73
CA LYS A 115 -10.10 -12.26 -11.92
C LYS A 115 -9.90 -11.14 -10.91
N GLY A 116 -8.66 -10.85 -10.60
CA GLY A 116 -8.31 -9.66 -9.82
C GLY A 116 -8.61 -8.37 -10.57
N LYS A 117 -8.59 -7.23 -9.89
CA LYS A 117 -8.97 -5.90 -10.41
C LYS A 117 -8.31 -5.52 -11.74
N ARG A 118 -7.11 -6.02 -12.02
CA ARG A 118 -6.37 -5.79 -13.27
C ARG A 118 -6.42 -6.96 -14.25
N GLY A 119 -7.37 -7.87 -14.07
CA GLY A 119 -7.53 -9.05 -14.93
C GLY A 119 -6.54 -10.19 -14.64
N GLY A 120 -5.65 -10.06 -13.65
CA GLY A 120 -4.68 -11.08 -13.28
C GLY A 120 -5.31 -12.26 -12.52
N LYS A 121 -4.59 -13.38 -12.49
CA LYS A 121 -4.95 -14.56 -11.71
C LYS A 121 -4.74 -14.31 -10.21
N TRP A 122 -5.55 -14.99 -9.39
CA TRP A 122 -5.40 -15.00 -7.94
C TRP A 122 -4.21 -15.84 -7.50
N THR A 123 -3.51 -15.35 -6.50
CA THR A 123 -2.45 -16.05 -5.76
C THR A 123 -2.81 -16.05 -4.28
N ALA A 124 -2.19 -16.92 -3.48
CA ALA A 124 -2.39 -16.92 -2.03
C ALA A 124 -2.12 -15.53 -1.41
N GLY A 125 -1.03 -14.87 -1.82
CA GLY A 125 -0.68 -13.55 -1.35
C GLY A 125 -1.71 -12.47 -1.71
N SER A 126 -2.30 -12.53 -2.92
CA SER A 126 -3.34 -11.57 -3.31
C SER A 126 -4.66 -11.79 -2.55
N VAL A 127 -5.03 -13.03 -2.25
CA VAL A 127 -6.20 -13.35 -1.42
C VAL A 127 -6.03 -12.79 -0.01
N ILE A 128 -4.88 -13.03 0.64
CA ILE A 128 -4.57 -12.50 1.98
C ILE A 128 -4.60 -10.98 1.97
N LYS A 129 -3.93 -10.35 0.98
CA LYS A 129 -3.88 -8.89 0.87
C LYS A 129 -5.25 -8.25 0.72
N VAL A 130 -6.16 -8.87 -0.02
CA VAL A 130 -7.53 -8.39 -0.16
C VAL A 130 -8.30 -8.58 1.14
N LYS A 131 -8.24 -9.77 1.75
CA LYS A 131 -8.91 -10.07 3.02
C LYS A 131 -8.50 -9.10 4.14
N ASP A 132 -7.20 -8.80 4.26
CA ASP A 132 -6.65 -7.98 5.36
C ASP A 132 -6.78 -6.47 5.10
N ASN A 133 -7.35 -6.06 3.97
CA ASN A 133 -7.53 -4.65 3.66
C ASN A 133 -8.71 -4.04 4.46
N SER A 134 -8.38 -3.35 5.55
CA SER A 134 -9.37 -2.68 6.41
C SER A 134 -10.27 -1.67 5.71
N PHE A 135 -9.91 -1.22 4.49
CA PHE A 135 -10.74 -0.29 3.71
C PHE A 135 -12.09 -0.89 3.32
N HIS A 136 -12.21 -2.22 3.26
CA HIS A 136 -13.49 -2.88 2.95
C HIS A 136 -14.58 -2.61 3.98
N GLU A 137 -14.23 -2.26 5.23
CA GLU A 137 -15.20 -1.86 6.24
C GLU A 137 -15.99 -0.58 5.87
N GLN A 138 -15.41 0.27 5.03
CA GLN A 138 -16.06 1.50 4.55
C GLN A 138 -17.35 1.22 3.75
N ARG A 139 -17.51 0.03 3.20
CA ARG A 139 -18.74 -0.36 2.49
C ARG A 139 -20.00 -0.31 3.38
N LYS A 140 -19.84 -0.42 4.70
CA LYS A 140 -20.96 -0.29 5.67
C LYS A 140 -21.67 1.07 5.60
N LYS A 141 -21.03 2.07 4.97
CA LYS A 141 -21.62 3.40 4.72
C LYS A 141 -22.58 3.41 3.52
N PHE A 142 -22.62 2.32 2.75
CA PHE A 142 -23.43 2.18 1.56
C PHE A 142 -24.53 1.13 1.79
N SER A 143 -25.71 1.35 1.22
CA SER A 143 -26.80 0.36 1.27
C SER A 143 -26.43 -0.85 0.43
N ASN A 144 -26.64 -2.04 0.98
CA ASN A 144 -26.47 -3.28 0.24
C ASN A 144 -27.56 -3.40 -0.84
N PRO A 145 -27.22 -3.96 -2.03
CA PRO A 145 -28.25 -4.24 -3.04
C PRO A 145 -29.27 -5.29 -2.52
N GLU A 146 -30.53 -5.10 -2.80
CA GLU A 146 -31.60 -6.05 -2.46
C GLU A 146 -31.36 -7.44 -3.06
N SER A 147 -30.65 -7.52 -4.21
CA SER A 147 -30.29 -8.75 -4.92
C SER A 147 -29.25 -9.61 -4.20
N TRP A 148 -28.70 -9.14 -3.07
CA TRP A 148 -27.62 -9.84 -2.37
C TRP A 148 -28.05 -11.14 -1.69
N GLY A 149 -29.34 -11.36 -1.46
CA GLY A 149 -29.92 -12.60 -0.97
C GLY A 149 -29.24 -13.21 0.25
N ASP A 150 -29.84 -14.24 0.84
CA ASP A 150 -29.35 -14.95 2.03
C ASP A 150 -28.24 -15.98 1.73
N LYS A 151 -27.14 -15.57 1.13
CA LYS A 151 -25.99 -16.45 0.98
C LYS A 151 -25.16 -16.53 2.26
N PRO A 152 -24.63 -17.70 2.66
CA PRO A 152 -23.98 -17.89 3.97
C PRO A 152 -22.78 -16.95 4.21
N TRP A 153 -22.14 -16.45 3.19
CA TRP A 153 -20.99 -15.53 3.28
C TRP A 153 -21.36 -14.05 3.42
N HIS A 154 -22.65 -13.66 3.33
CA HIS A 154 -23.07 -12.26 3.48
C HIS A 154 -22.99 -11.72 4.90
N ARG A 155 -22.80 -12.59 5.91
CA ARG A 155 -22.84 -12.23 7.33
C ARG A 155 -21.48 -11.90 7.93
N TRP A 156 -20.40 -11.89 7.15
CA TRP A 156 -19.04 -11.91 7.69
C TRP A 156 -18.29 -10.58 7.65
N LEU A 157 -18.92 -9.47 7.31
CA LEU A 157 -18.30 -8.14 7.39
C LEU A 157 -19.15 -7.13 8.16
#